data_edaa6c82dfe94ec096a9d57c71fbe236
#
_entry.id   edaa6c82dfe94ec096a9d57c71fbe236
#
_cell.length_a   1.000
_cell.length_b   1.000
_cell.length_c   1.000
_cell.angle_alpha   90.00
_cell.angle_beta   90.00
_cell.angle_gamma   90.00
#
_symmetry.space_group_name_H-M   'P 1'
#
loop_
_entity.id
_entity.type
_entity.pdbx_description
1 polymer ?
#
loop_
_entity_poly.entity_id
_entity_poly.type
_entity_poly.pdbx_seq_one_letter_code
_entity_poly.pdbx_strand_id
1 'polypeptide(L)'
;MLASIILLLSCGPTANNKNNSKETASTEEKETSVPGIEKLEFTDSVLLKANENMRFDKELFRVKAQKKIILIFKNTGAKSAASMTHNVVILKSGIDIADFADIAHNAKTEQYVPSSLDSLIIAHTRLVSGGDSDQVEFMIPKPGVYDFICSFPGHWGTMQGKIVAE
;
A
#
# COMPACT_ATOMS: atom_id res chain seq x y z
N MET A 1 -3.09 -79.14 18.70
CA MET A 1 -1.71 -79.30 18.22
C MET A 1 -1.10 -77.88 18.24
N LEU A 2 -0.43 -77.60 19.29
CA LEU A 2 1.00 -77.62 19.59
C LEU A 2 1.79 -76.77 18.63
N ALA A 3 2.26 -75.70 19.26
CA ALA A 3 3.65 -75.24 19.47
C ALA A 3 4.13 -74.32 18.36
N SER A 4 4.92 -73.31 18.56
CA SER A 4 5.95 -73.05 19.55
C SER A 4 6.38 -71.57 19.53
N ILE A 5 6.72 -71.12 20.70
CA ILE A 5 7.37 -69.92 21.08
C ILE A 5 8.78 -69.80 20.52
N ILE A 6 9.22 -68.64 20.05
CA ILE A 6 10.61 -68.20 20.18
C ILE A 6 10.65 -66.71 20.49
N LEU A 7 11.04 -66.39 21.72
CA LEU A 7 11.55 -65.09 22.16
C LEU A 7 13.00 -64.95 21.69
N LEU A 8 13.32 -63.78 21.14
CA LEU A 8 14.68 -63.29 21.19
C LEU A 8 14.69 -61.86 21.69
N LEU A 9 15.16 -61.71 22.92
CA LEU A 9 15.65 -60.44 23.47
C LEU A 9 16.95 -60.06 22.74
N SER A 10 17.03 -58.81 22.30
CA SER A 10 18.32 -58.18 22.06
C SER A 10 18.29 -56.79 22.68
N CYS A 11 19.03 -56.65 23.75
CA CYS A 11 19.45 -55.39 24.34
C CYS A 11 20.55 -54.74 23.52
N GLY A 12 20.45 -53.46 23.25
CA GLY A 12 21.55 -52.64 22.72
C GLY A 12 21.36 -51.17 23.09
N PRO A 13 22.42 -50.40 23.37
CA PRO A 13 22.40 -49.32 24.36
C PRO A 13 21.96 -47.94 23.83
N THR A 14 21.42 -47.20 24.76
CA THR A 14 21.16 -45.74 24.82
C THR A 14 22.27 -44.90 24.15
N ALA A 15 21.86 -44.11 23.17
CA ALA A 15 22.58 -42.87 22.83
C ALA A 15 21.63 -41.70 22.91
N ASN A 16 21.83 -40.93 23.94
CA ASN A 16 21.13 -39.70 24.27
C ASN A 16 21.66 -38.62 23.32
N ASN A 17 20.91 -38.24 22.29
CA ASN A 17 21.24 -37.10 21.46
C ASN A 17 20.14 -36.02 21.68
N LYS A 18 20.41 -35.12 22.61
CA LYS A 18 19.69 -33.88 22.75
C LYS A 18 20.04 -32.97 21.60
N ASN A 19 19.38 -33.10 20.49
CA ASN A 19 19.35 -32.01 19.50
C ASN A 19 18.34 -30.99 19.94
N ASN A 20 18.87 -29.95 20.53
CA ASN A 20 18.21 -28.70 20.82
C ASN A 20 17.97 -27.97 19.46
N SER A 21 16.90 -28.33 18.79
CA SER A 21 16.42 -27.56 17.64
C SER A 21 15.86 -26.26 18.15
N LYS A 22 16.73 -25.26 18.21
CA LYS A 22 16.35 -23.86 18.33
C LYS A 22 15.55 -23.50 17.07
N GLU A 23 14.24 -23.58 17.17
CA GLU A 23 13.32 -23.10 16.17
C GLU A 23 13.52 -21.59 16.03
N THR A 24 14.37 -21.21 15.09
CA THR A 24 14.54 -19.82 14.71
C THR A 24 13.28 -19.48 13.90
N ALA A 25 12.32 -18.87 14.55
CA ALA A 25 11.25 -18.20 13.85
C ALA A 25 11.90 -17.12 12.98
N SER A 26 12.16 -17.46 11.73
CA SER A 26 12.45 -16.49 10.70
C SER A 26 11.13 -15.73 10.45
N THR A 27 10.97 -14.61 11.11
CA THR A 27 10.03 -13.58 10.68
C THR A 27 10.48 -13.21 9.28
N GLU A 28 9.78 -13.68 8.26
CA GLU A 28 9.91 -13.15 6.90
C GLU A 28 9.50 -11.68 6.95
N GLU A 29 10.45 -10.81 7.22
CA GLU A 29 10.36 -9.41 6.84
C GLU A 29 10.30 -9.42 5.31
N LYS A 30 9.10 -9.38 4.76
CA LYS A 30 8.86 -9.16 3.34
C LYS A 30 9.54 -7.83 3.02
N GLU A 31 10.70 -7.93 2.38
CA GLU A 31 11.54 -6.79 2.04
C GLU A 31 10.73 -5.83 1.17
N THR A 32 10.26 -4.75 1.78
CA THR A 32 9.49 -3.67 1.12
C THR A 32 10.43 -2.71 0.40
N SER A 33 11.48 -3.25 -0.25
CA SER A 33 12.46 -2.42 -0.92
C SER A 33 11.89 -1.88 -2.23
N VAL A 34 11.35 -0.67 -2.17
CA VAL A 34 11.04 0.13 -3.35
C VAL A 34 12.33 0.86 -3.73
N PRO A 35 12.85 0.69 -4.96
CA PRO A 35 14.09 1.35 -5.38
C PRO A 35 14.04 2.86 -5.16
N GLY A 36 15.09 3.40 -4.53
CA GLY A 36 15.22 4.84 -4.25
C GLY A 36 14.63 5.28 -2.92
N ILE A 37 13.96 4.40 -2.18
CA ILE A 37 13.36 4.77 -0.89
C ILE A 37 14.43 5.17 0.14
N GLU A 38 15.59 4.56 0.07
CA GLU A 38 16.73 4.83 0.95
C GLU A 38 17.28 6.26 0.83
N LYS A 39 16.94 6.95 -0.28
CA LYS A 39 17.34 8.35 -0.56
C LYS A 39 16.35 9.36 -0.02
N LEU A 40 15.19 8.90 0.46
CA LEU A 40 14.14 9.78 0.95
C LEU A 40 14.14 9.83 2.47
N GLU A 41 14.07 11.04 2.98
CA GLU A 41 13.84 11.28 4.40
C GLU A 41 12.39 10.93 4.79
N PHE A 42 12.19 10.55 6.04
CA PHE A 42 10.84 10.39 6.58
C PHE A 42 10.11 11.73 6.60
N THR A 43 8.86 11.71 6.18
CA THR A 43 8.00 12.89 6.27
C THR A 43 6.67 12.57 6.93
N ASP A 44 6.14 13.52 7.68
CA ASP A 44 4.77 13.53 8.21
C ASP A 44 3.88 14.54 7.47
N SER A 45 4.46 15.27 6.51
CA SER A 45 3.75 16.25 5.69
C SER A 45 4.14 16.10 4.22
N VAL A 46 3.18 15.74 3.39
CA VAL A 46 3.35 15.50 1.95
C VAL A 46 2.69 16.63 1.19
N LEU A 47 3.48 17.46 0.50
CA LEU A 47 2.97 18.37 -0.52
C LEU A 47 3.09 17.69 -1.89
N LEU A 48 1.94 17.37 -2.48
CA LEU A 48 1.80 16.75 -3.80
C LEU A 48 1.14 17.72 -4.76
N LYS A 49 1.65 17.83 -5.98
CA LYS A 49 1.09 18.70 -7.03
C LYS A 49 0.77 17.90 -8.28
N ALA A 50 -0.21 18.38 -9.03
CA ALA A 50 -0.50 17.90 -10.39
C ALA A 50 -0.79 19.10 -11.30
N ASN A 51 -0.77 18.84 -12.60
CA ASN A 51 -1.07 19.82 -13.65
C ASN A 51 -1.69 19.13 -14.88
N GLU A 52 -1.81 19.86 -15.99
CA GLU A 52 -2.40 19.38 -17.24
C GLU A 52 -1.63 18.21 -17.89
N ASN A 53 -0.42 17.90 -17.46
CA ASN A 53 0.36 16.78 -18.00
C ASN A 53 -0.10 15.42 -17.45
N MET A 54 -1.15 15.39 -16.61
CA MET A 54 -1.67 14.18 -15.97
C MET A 54 -0.55 13.41 -15.25
N ARG A 55 0.23 14.11 -14.43
CA ARG A 55 1.28 13.54 -13.58
C ARG A 55 1.32 14.21 -12.24
N PHE A 56 1.63 13.43 -11.23
CA PHE A 56 2.05 13.97 -9.95
C PHE A 56 3.51 14.43 -10.03
N ASP A 57 3.86 15.48 -9.29
CA ASP A 57 5.24 15.99 -9.20
C ASP A 57 6.15 15.08 -8.38
N LYS A 58 5.58 14.13 -7.64
CA LYS A 58 6.28 13.12 -6.85
C LYS A 58 5.53 11.79 -6.94
N GLU A 59 6.29 10.71 -7.03
CA GLU A 59 5.75 9.35 -7.17
C GLU A 59 6.15 8.45 -6.01
N LEU A 60 6.94 8.94 -5.04
CA LEU A 60 7.42 8.16 -3.91
C LEU A 60 7.52 9.01 -2.65
N PHE A 61 7.02 8.47 -1.54
CA PHE A 61 7.12 9.05 -0.20
C PHE A 61 7.55 8.00 0.81
N ARG A 62 8.32 8.43 1.82
CA ARG A 62 8.72 7.61 2.96
C ARG A 62 8.11 8.17 4.23
N VAL A 63 7.33 7.36 4.94
CA VAL A 63 6.60 7.77 6.13
C VAL A 63 6.79 6.78 7.26
N LYS A 64 6.47 7.19 8.49
CA LYS A 64 6.40 6.26 9.62
C LYS A 64 5.00 5.71 9.74
N ALA A 65 4.88 4.37 9.83
CA ALA A 65 3.63 3.72 10.15
C ALA A 65 3.11 4.17 11.53
N GLN A 66 1.80 4.13 11.71
CA GLN A 66 1.11 4.49 12.95
C GLN A 66 1.35 5.95 13.40
N LYS A 67 1.80 6.80 12.50
CA LYS A 67 1.90 8.24 12.73
C LYS A 67 0.90 8.98 11.85
N LYS A 68 0.44 10.13 12.36
CA LYS A 68 -0.41 11.04 11.61
C LYS A 68 0.40 11.66 10.48
N ILE A 69 -0.16 11.67 9.29
CA ILE A 69 0.42 12.23 8.07
C ILE A 69 -0.58 13.23 7.50
N ILE A 70 -0.07 14.37 7.04
CA ILE A 70 -0.86 15.40 6.38
C ILE A 70 -0.49 15.38 4.89
N LEU A 71 -1.47 15.11 4.03
CA LEU A 71 -1.35 15.29 2.59
C LEU A 71 -2.01 16.60 2.18
N ILE A 72 -1.24 17.51 1.59
CA ILE A 72 -1.73 18.70 0.91
C ILE A 72 -1.61 18.47 -0.58
N PHE A 73 -2.73 18.43 -1.28
CA PHE A 73 -2.77 18.26 -2.72
C PHE A 73 -3.13 19.59 -3.41
N LYS A 74 -2.34 19.97 -4.42
CA LYS A 74 -2.58 21.18 -5.23
C LYS A 74 -2.67 20.83 -6.71
N ASN A 75 -3.75 21.20 -7.35
CA ASN A 75 -3.84 21.21 -8.80
C ASN A 75 -3.35 22.57 -9.32
N THR A 76 -2.16 22.58 -9.94
CA THR A 76 -1.53 23.80 -10.47
C THR A 76 -1.90 24.08 -11.92
N GLY A 77 -2.83 23.30 -12.49
CA GLY A 77 -3.33 23.47 -13.84
C GLY A 77 -4.27 24.66 -14.00
N ALA A 78 -4.68 24.90 -15.24
CA ALA A 78 -5.59 26.00 -15.56
C ALA A 78 -7.04 25.73 -15.07
N LYS A 79 -7.70 26.74 -14.53
CA LYS A 79 -9.10 26.64 -14.04
C LYS A 79 -10.10 26.26 -15.13
N SER A 80 -9.81 26.57 -16.40
CA SER A 80 -10.69 26.30 -17.53
C SER A 80 -10.66 24.84 -18.00
N ALA A 81 -9.71 24.04 -17.54
CA ALA A 81 -9.55 22.67 -17.97
C ALA A 81 -10.36 21.70 -17.10
N ALA A 82 -11.66 21.63 -17.30
CA ALA A 82 -12.55 20.78 -16.49
C ALA A 82 -12.19 19.28 -16.55
N SER A 83 -11.58 18.81 -17.64
CA SER A 83 -11.07 17.44 -17.77
C SER A 83 -9.75 17.21 -17.02
N MET A 84 -9.12 18.26 -16.52
CA MET A 84 -7.87 18.22 -15.74
C MET A 84 -8.15 18.44 -14.25
N THR A 85 -9.24 17.86 -13.78
CA THR A 85 -9.56 17.76 -12.36
C THR A 85 -8.93 16.48 -11.81
N HIS A 86 -8.30 16.57 -10.66
CA HIS A 86 -7.56 15.46 -10.08
C HIS A 86 -7.95 15.24 -8.61
N ASN A 87 -7.79 14.03 -8.15
CA ASN A 87 -7.80 13.69 -6.73
C ASN A 87 -6.58 12.84 -6.38
N VAL A 88 -6.43 12.55 -5.10
CA VAL A 88 -5.47 11.56 -4.60
C VAL A 88 -6.27 10.56 -3.78
N VAL A 89 -6.21 9.30 -4.16
CA VAL A 89 -6.80 8.18 -3.42
C VAL A 89 -5.67 7.28 -2.95
N ILE A 90 -5.53 7.12 -1.64
CA ILE A 90 -4.52 6.26 -1.01
C ILE A 90 -5.18 4.92 -0.74
N LEU A 91 -4.68 3.87 -1.39
CA LEU A 91 -5.22 2.53 -1.31
C LEU A 91 -4.55 1.71 -0.19
N LYS A 92 -5.26 0.72 0.32
CA LYS A 92 -4.63 -0.31 1.18
C LYS A 92 -3.62 -1.12 0.37
N SER A 93 -2.65 -1.70 1.06
CA SER A 93 -1.60 -2.50 0.41
C SER A 93 -2.19 -3.71 -0.31
N GLY A 94 -1.68 -3.98 -1.52
CA GLY A 94 -2.04 -5.15 -2.32
C GLY A 94 -3.35 -5.02 -3.11
N ILE A 95 -3.93 -3.83 -3.21
CA ILE A 95 -5.10 -3.59 -4.05
C ILE A 95 -4.66 -3.48 -5.51
N ASP A 96 -5.37 -4.17 -6.41
CA ASP A 96 -5.19 -3.99 -7.85
C ASP A 96 -5.73 -2.62 -8.28
N ILE A 97 -4.84 -1.80 -8.82
CA ILE A 97 -5.16 -0.42 -9.22
C ILE A 97 -6.14 -0.39 -10.40
N ALA A 98 -5.99 -1.32 -11.35
CA ALA A 98 -6.84 -1.34 -12.54
C ALA A 98 -8.28 -1.73 -12.18
N ASP A 99 -8.45 -2.78 -11.36
CA ASP A 99 -9.75 -3.20 -10.87
C ASP A 99 -10.44 -2.09 -10.06
N PHE A 100 -9.68 -1.41 -9.19
CA PHE A 100 -10.20 -0.26 -8.45
C PHE A 100 -10.67 0.86 -9.39
N ALA A 101 -9.83 1.23 -10.36
CA ALA A 101 -10.09 2.34 -11.28
C ALA A 101 -11.27 2.05 -12.22
N ASP A 102 -11.48 0.81 -12.63
CA ASP A 102 -12.62 0.39 -13.46
C ASP A 102 -13.95 0.59 -12.72
N ILE A 103 -14.00 0.28 -11.43
CA ILE A 103 -15.19 0.54 -10.62
C ILE A 103 -15.35 2.04 -10.38
N ALA A 104 -14.25 2.74 -10.03
CA ALA A 104 -14.25 4.17 -9.77
C ALA A 104 -14.70 5.00 -10.99
N HIS A 105 -14.38 4.56 -12.21
CA HIS A 105 -14.79 5.20 -13.46
C HIS A 105 -16.30 5.49 -13.52
N ASN A 106 -17.12 4.60 -12.96
CA ASN A 106 -18.57 4.70 -12.99
C ASN A 106 -19.16 5.52 -11.83
N ALA A 107 -18.33 5.90 -10.85
CA ALA A 107 -18.77 6.59 -9.62
C ALA A 107 -18.72 8.13 -9.74
N LYS A 108 -19.20 8.71 -10.84
CA LYS A 108 -19.13 10.15 -11.10
C LYS A 108 -19.80 11.00 -10.00
N THR A 109 -20.94 10.57 -9.48
CA THR A 109 -21.66 11.27 -8.42
C THR A 109 -20.95 11.24 -7.07
N GLU A 110 -20.00 10.30 -6.91
CA GLU A 110 -19.16 10.13 -5.74
C GLU A 110 -17.72 10.67 -6.00
N GLN A 111 -17.57 11.57 -6.98
CA GLN A 111 -16.28 12.14 -7.38
C GLN A 111 -15.22 11.09 -7.74
N TYR A 112 -15.65 9.96 -8.32
CA TYR A 112 -14.81 8.81 -8.68
C TYR A 112 -14.11 8.13 -7.50
N VAL A 113 -14.72 8.24 -6.31
CA VAL A 113 -14.32 7.52 -5.09
C VAL A 113 -15.55 6.77 -4.58
N PRO A 114 -15.82 5.57 -5.11
CA PRO A 114 -17.06 4.86 -4.82
C PRO A 114 -17.11 4.37 -3.37
N SER A 115 -18.18 4.68 -2.67
CA SER A 115 -18.42 4.25 -1.28
C SER A 115 -18.43 2.72 -1.12
N SER A 116 -18.77 1.98 -2.18
CA SER A 116 -18.67 0.52 -2.21
C SER A 116 -17.24 -0.01 -2.03
N LEU A 117 -16.22 0.83 -2.25
CA LEU A 117 -14.80 0.50 -2.10
C LEU A 117 -14.14 1.17 -0.88
N ASP A 118 -14.88 1.80 0.02
CA ASP A 118 -14.33 2.46 1.22
C ASP A 118 -13.43 1.54 2.04
N SER A 119 -13.76 0.24 2.07
CA SER A 119 -12.97 -0.76 2.79
C SER A 119 -11.56 -0.95 2.20
N LEU A 120 -11.29 -0.51 0.97
CA LEU A 120 -10.01 -0.61 0.26
C LEU A 120 -9.20 0.70 0.34
N ILE A 121 -9.81 1.78 0.82
CA ILE A 121 -9.22 3.11 0.86
C ILE A 121 -8.69 3.41 2.27
N ILE A 122 -7.56 4.09 2.35
CA ILE A 122 -7.02 4.64 3.61
C ILE A 122 -7.51 6.08 3.76
N ALA A 123 -7.38 6.88 2.70
CA ALA A 123 -7.82 8.27 2.66
C ALA A 123 -7.92 8.75 1.21
N HIS A 124 -8.66 9.83 1.00
CA HIS A 124 -8.71 10.49 -0.30
C HIS A 124 -8.98 11.98 -0.17
N THR A 125 -8.56 12.75 -1.15
CA THR A 125 -9.00 14.14 -1.33
C THR A 125 -10.31 14.17 -2.10
N ARG A 126 -11.01 15.31 -2.05
CA ARG A 126 -12.04 15.60 -3.05
C ARG A 126 -11.42 15.74 -4.46
N LEU A 127 -12.25 15.82 -5.48
CA LEU A 127 -11.79 16.30 -6.80
C LEU A 127 -11.36 17.75 -6.70
N VAL A 128 -10.15 18.07 -7.17
CA VAL A 128 -9.51 19.40 -7.10
C VAL A 128 -9.36 19.93 -8.51
N SER A 129 -10.04 21.03 -8.79
CA SER A 129 -9.95 21.75 -10.06
C SER A 129 -8.65 22.54 -10.18
N GLY A 130 -8.29 22.95 -11.38
CA GLY A 130 -7.11 23.76 -11.62
C GLY A 130 -7.09 25.04 -10.79
N GLY A 131 -5.98 25.32 -10.14
CA GLY A 131 -5.77 26.44 -9.22
C GLY A 131 -6.24 26.21 -7.80
N ASP A 132 -6.93 25.10 -7.51
CA ASP A 132 -7.43 24.76 -6.18
C ASP A 132 -6.51 23.79 -5.43
N SER A 133 -6.83 23.57 -4.16
CA SER A 133 -6.15 22.58 -3.31
C SER A 133 -7.13 21.91 -2.35
N ASP A 134 -6.69 20.78 -1.80
CA ASP A 134 -7.36 20.07 -0.73
C ASP A 134 -6.35 19.49 0.23
N GLN A 135 -6.79 19.14 1.44
CA GLN A 135 -5.95 18.54 2.46
C GLN A 135 -6.68 17.39 3.15
N VAL A 136 -5.95 16.32 3.41
CA VAL A 136 -6.45 15.18 4.18
C VAL A 136 -5.41 14.74 5.21
N GLU A 137 -5.88 14.36 6.40
CA GLU A 137 -5.07 13.71 7.42
C GLU A 137 -5.36 12.21 7.40
N PHE A 138 -4.30 11.40 7.50
CA PHE A 138 -4.44 9.96 7.52
C PHE A 138 -3.32 9.30 8.34
N MET A 139 -3.45 8.00 8.53
CA MET A 139 -2.47 7.16 9.20
C MET A 139 -2.35 5.83 8.46
N ILE A 140 -1.13 5.43 8.15
CA ILE A 140 -0.86 4.09 7.62
C ILE A 140 -0.80 3.10 8.80
N PRO A 141 -1.63 2.04 8.80
CA PRO A 141 -1.79 1.20 10.00
C PRO A 141 -0.61 0.28 10.30
N LYS A 142 0.18 -0.11 9.30
CA LYS A 142 1.33 -1.04 9.44
C LYS A 142 2.41 -0.74 8.41
N PRO A 143 3.67 -1.16 8.65
CA PRO A 143 4.71 -1.13 7.63
C PRO A 143 4.28 -1.82 6.35
N GLY A 144 4.73 -1.30 5.20
CA GLY A 144 4.38 -1.82 3.88
C GLY A 144 4.44 -0.80 2.77
N VAL A 145 4.10 -1.24 1.57
CA VAL A 145 3.99 -0.39 0.38
C VAL A 145 2.52 -0.19 0.05
N TYR A 146 2.15 1.06 -0.16
CA TYR A 146 0.78 1.51 -0.41
C TYR A 146 0.76 2.36 -1.67
N ASP A 147 -0.20 2.11 -2.55
CA ASP A 147 -0.33 2.88 -3.76
C ASP A 147 -1.22 4.11 -3.54
N PHE A 148 -0.89 5.20 -4.22
CA PHE A 148 -1.81 6.32 -4.37
C PHE A 148 -2.02 6.64 -5.85
N ILE A 149 -3.24 7.00 -6.21
CA ILE A 149 -3.64 7.23 -7.61
C ILE A 149 -4.52 8.47 -7.73
N CYS A 150 -4.66 8.98 -8.94
CA CYS A 150 -5.80 9.78 -9.34
C CYS A 150 -6.86 8.85 -9.93
N SER A 151 -8.05 8.82 -9.33
CA SER A 151 -9.15 7.94 -9.78
C SER A 151 -10.03 8.58 -10.85
N PHE A 152 -9.77 9.83 -11.27
CA PHE A 152 -10.47 10.45 -12.38
C PHE A 152 -10.28 9.60 -13.66
N PRO A 153 -11.35 9.37 -14.46
CA PRO A 153 -11.29 8.50 -15.63
C PRO A 153 -10.13 8.80 -16.59
N GLY A 154 -9.35 7.76 -16.89
CA GLY A 154 -8.21 7.84 -17.80
C GLY A 154 -6.91 8.37 -17.19
N HIS A 155 -6.88 8.76 -15.90
CA HIS A 155 -5.70 9.39 -15.30
C HIS A 155 -4.77 8.40 -14.58
N TRP A 156 -5.30 7.36 -13.94
CA TRP A 156 -4.53 6.48 -13.05
C TRP A 156 -3.30 5.84 -13.71
N GLY A 157 -3.36 5.57 -15.03
CA GLY A 157 -2.23 4.95 -15.74
C GLY A 157 -0.94 5.78 -15.71
N THR A 158 -1.06 7.09 -15.55
CA THR A 158 0.08 8.03 -15.47
C THR A 158 0.15 8.81 -14.16
N MET A 159 -0.96 8.83 -13.40
CA MET A 159 -1.06 9.54 -12.13
C MET A 159 -1.15 8.55 -10.98
N GLN A 160 -0.02 7.97 -10.63
CA GLN A 160 0.11 7.03 -9.53
C GLN A 160 1.48 7.15 -8.86
N GLY A 161 1.59 6.61 -7.66
CA GLY A 161 2.85 6.55 -6.92
C GLY A 161 2.73 5.64 -5.70
N LYS A 162 3.78 5.62 -4.88
CA LYS A 162 3.88 4.73 -3.72
C LYS A 162 4.20 5.49 -2.44
N ILE A 163 3.61 5.03 -1.35
CA ILE A 163 3.98 5.41 0.01
C ILE A 163 4.61 4.19 0.65
N VAL A 164 5.86 4.30 1.06
CA VAL A 164 6.53 3.27 1.87
C VAL A 164 6.44 3.68 3.33
N ALA A 165 5.78 2.86 4.11
CA ALA A 165 5.64 3.04 5.55
C ALA A 165 6.54 2.05 6.29
N GLU A 166 7.32 2.55 7.25
CA GLU A 166 8.24 1.77 8.09
C GLU A 166 7.99 2.02 9.59
#